data_4e1bbe2225a78fe13a448e6b7207a886
#
_entry.id   4e1bbe2225a78fe13a448e6b7207a886
#
_cell.length_a   1.000
_cell.length_b   1.000
_cell.length_c   1.000
_cell.angle_alpha   90.00
_cell.angle_beta   90.00
_cell.angle_gamma   90.00
#
_symmetry.space_group_name_H-M   'P 1'
#
loop_
_entity.id
_entity.type
_entity.pdbx_description
1 polymer ?
#
loop_
_entity_poly.entity_id
_entity_poly.type
_entity_poly.pdbx_seq_one_letter_code
_entity_poly.pdbx_strand_id
1 'polypeptide(L)'
;MIILTGSDGFIGKHFQTMCSYDGLIEVNADNCFNFLENFKEWDKVSMIIHQGALSSTTNINIDAIYKYNIVFSIELFKKAIKHKIPVKYASSASVYGTEKDKINPLNYYALSKTTVDYWVMDNIDEFEHIQGFRYFNVYGSGEESKGLMASLVSQFWWQAQATQLVHPFEGSDEVLRDYVWVGDLVKIVLQNTAGSGIFDLGTGQPTSVDTVARLISLKTGSSLVPIPFPPHLKGKYQYYTIADMDWLKDYNFLTVKEYIDRLNLPGHALVN
;
A
#
# COMPACT_ATOMS: atom_id res chain seq x y z
N MET A 1 -1.51 21.76 -11.20
CA MET A 1 -1.39 21.35 -9.78
C MET A 1 -1.74 19.88 -9.65
N ILE A 2 -1.11 19.14 -8.73
CA ILE A 2 -1.46 17.75 -8.40
C ILE A 2 -2.02 17.73 -6.98
N ILE A 3 -3.18 17.09 -6.78
CA ILE A 3 -3.70 16.84 -5.44
C ILE A 3 -3.20 15.47 -4.99
N LEU A 4 -2.48 15.43 -3.85
CA LEU A 4 -2.06 14.21 -3.18
C LEU A 4 -2.79 14.07 -1.85
N THR A 5 -3.63 13.06 -1.71
CA THR A 5 -4.27 12.77 -0.42
C THR A 5 -3.49 11.72 0.36
N GLY A 6 -3.52 11.80 1.70
CA GLY A 6 -2.74 10.90 2.56
C GLY A 6 -1.23 11.10 2.45
N SER A 7 -0.80 12.34 2.20
CA SER A 7 0.60 12.72 1.99
C SER A 7 1.49 12.47 3.22
N ASP A 8 0.94 12.48 4.42
CA ASP A 8 1.62 12.18 5.69
C ASP A 8 1.81 10.68 5.98
N GLY A 9 1.12 9.81 5.22
CA GLY A 9 1.25 8.37 5.35
C GLY A 9 2.53 7.82 4.72
N PHE A 10 2.84 6.55 5.01
CA PHE A 10 4.04 5.86 4.48
C PHE A 10 4.16 5.98 2.96
N ILE A 11 3.16 5.54 2.19
CA ILE A 11 3.18 5.58 0.73
C ILE A 11 3.10 7.03 0.22
N GLY A 12 2.27 7.88 0.86
CA GLY A 12 2.11 9.28 0.49
C GLY A 12 3.41 10.08 0.52
N LYS A 13 4.26 9.88 1.53
CA LYS A 13 5.60 10.51 1.63
C LYS A 13 6.52 10.13 0.47
N HIS A 14 6.43 8.91 -0.03
CA HIS A 14 7.19 8.51 -1.22
C HIS A 14 6.67 9.19 -2.49
N PHE A 15 5.34 9.40 -2.61
CA PHE A 15 4.78 10.22 -3.68
C PHE A 15 5.25 11.68 -3.57
N GLN A 16 5.26 12.29 -2.39
CA GLN A 16 5.81 13.64 -2.18
C GLN A 16 7.24 13.77 -2.70
N THR A 17 8.09 12.81 -2.33
CA THR A 17 9.51 12.82 -2.73
C THR A 17 9.68 12.69 -4.25
N MET A 18 8.86 11.88 -4.91
CA MET A 18 8.94 11.66 -6.37
C MET A 18 8.15 12.68 -7.18
N CYS A 19 7.12 13.30 -6.60
CA CYS A 19 6.34 14.38 -7.20
C CYS A 19 6.84 15.75 -6.75
N SER A 20 8.16 15.98 -6.67
CA SER A 20 8.76 17.26 -6.28
C SER A 20 8.45 18.38 -7.30
N TYR A 21 7.16 18.68 -7.49
CA TYR A 21 6.68 19.74 -8.38
C TYR A 21 6.24 20.96 -7.60
N ASP A 22 6.57 22.14 -8.09
CA ASP A 22 5.87 23.37 -7.73
C ASP A 22 4.38 23.19 -8.05
N GLY A 23 3.53 23.15 -7.02
CA GLY A 23 2.09 22.99 -7.18
C GLY A 23 1.49 21.66 -6.68
N LEU A 24 2.20 20.93 -5.80
CA LEU A 24 1.61 19.82 -5.05
C LEU A 24 0.68 20.36 -3.95
N ILE A 25 -0.57 19.89 -3.94
CA ILE A 25 -1.56 20.19 -2.90
C ILE A 25 -1.72 18.96 -2.03
N GLU A 26 -1.37 19.10 -0.76
CA GLU A 26 -1.41 18.02 0.22
C GLU A 26 -2.72 18.02 1.01
N VAL A 27 -3.38 16.85 1.03
CA VAL A 27 -4.66 16.65 1.71
C VAL A 27 -4.56 15.45 2.64
N ASN A 28 -4.80 15.68 3.94
CA ASN A 28 -4.72 14.65 4.98
C ASN A 28 -6.04 14.54 5.75
N ALA A 29 -6.14 13.60 6.67
CA ALA A 29 -7.36 13.33 7.42
C ALA A 29 -7.93 14.60 8.12
N ASP A 30 -7.04 15.45 8.63
CA ASP A 30 -7.43 16.64 9.40
C ASP A 30 -8.08 17.74 8.53
N ASN A 31 -7.74 17.80 7.24
CA ASN A 31 -8.19 18.86 6.36
C ASN A 31 -9.08 18.40 5.19
N CYS A 32 -9.26 17.10 4.99
CA CYS A 32 -9.81 16.53 3.75
C CYS A 32 -11.24 17.04 3.44
N PHE A 33 -12.14 17.10 4.41
CA PHE A 33 -13.50 17.59 4.19
C PHE A 33 -13.55 19.10 4.01
N ASN A 34 -12.77 19.85 4.79
CA ASN A 34 -12.62 21.30 4.59
C ASN A 34 -12.06 21.62 3.19
N PHE A 35 -11.10 20.82 2.73
CA PHE A 35 -10.57 20.92 1.37
C PHE A 35 -11.67 20.72 0.33
N LEU A 36 -12.45 19.64 0.41
CA LEU A 36 -13.54 19.37 -0.54
C LEU A 36 -14.57 20.49 -0.64
N GLU A 37 -14.87 21.14 0.48
CA GLU A 37 -15.86 22.20 0.59
C GLU A 37 -15.34 23.54 0.06
N ASN A 38 -14.10 23.88 0.41
CA ASN A 38 -13.56 25.22 0.24
C ASN A 38 -12.60 25.39 -0.93
N PHE A 39 -12.00 24.32 -1.47
CA PHE A 39 -11.12 24.43 -2.63
C PHE A 39 -11.91 24.82 -3.89
N LYS A 40 -11.42 25.84 -4.62
CA LYS A 40 -12.13 26.41 -5.79
C LYS A 40 -11.37 26.28 -7.10
N GLU A 41 -10.07 25.97 -7.06
CA GLU A 41 -9.21 25.97 -8.25
C GLU A 41 -9.16 24.63 -8.97
N TRP A 42 -10.27 23.87 -8.99
CA TRP A 42 -10.36 22.54 -9.60
C TRP A 42 -9.91 22.51 -11.06
N ASP A 43 -10.19 23.58 -11.81
CA ASP A 43 -9.84 23.66 -13.24
C ASP A 43 -8.32 23.82 -13.48
N LYS A 44 -7.53 24.07 -12.44
CA LYS A 44 -6.08 24.10 -12.48
C LYS A 44 -5.44 22.76 -12.08
N VAL A 45 -6.22 21.80 -11.65
CA VAL A 45 -5.75 20.47 -11.21
C VAL A 45 -5.53 19.58 -12.41
N SER A 46 -4.31 19.07 -12.58
CA SER A 46 -3.94 18.18 -13.69
C SER A 46 -4.10 16.69 -13.33
N MET A 47 -4.09 16.34 -12.05
CA MET A 47 -4.21 14.95 -11.56
C MET A 47 -4.58 14.90 -10.08
N ILE A 48 -5.31 13.88 -9.69
CA ILE A 48 -5.52 13.49 -8.30
C ILE A 48 -4.81 12.16 -8.05
N ILE A 49 -3.93 12.13 -7.04
CA ILE A 49 -3.28 10.92 -6.50
C ILE A 49 -3.89 10.67 -5.12
N HIS A 50 -4.83 9.73 -5.04
CA HIS A 50 -5.59 9.46 -3.83
C HIS A 50 -5.02 8.26 -3.07
N GLN A 51 -4.20 8.54 -2.04
CA GLN A 51 -3.58 7.55 -1.16
C GLN A 51 -4.20 7.51 0.25
N GLY A 52 -5.01 8.51 0.59
CA GLY A 52 -5.61 8.68 1.92
C GLY A 52 -6.60 7.57 2.27
N ALA A 53 -6.35 6.88 3.39
CA ALA A 53 -7.28 5.93 3.99
C ALA A 53 -6.89 5.61 5.43
N LEU A 54 -7.86 5.25 6.27
CA LEU A 54 -7.63 4.52 7.52
C LEU A 54 -7.32 3.07 7.16
N SER A 55 -6.03 2.69 7.13
CA SER A 55 -5.55 1.45 6.51
C SER A 55 -5.38 0.27 7.49
N SER A 56 -5.64 0.45 8.79
CA SER A 56 -5.54 -0.64 9.76
C SER A 56 -6.62 -1.69 9.55
N THR A 57 -6.21 -2.92 9.29
CA THR A 57 -7.11 -4.08 9.13
C THR A 57 -7.75 -4.52 10.44
N THR A 58 -7.26 -4.04 11.58
CA THR A 58 -7.80 -4.30 12.92
C THR A 58 -8.68 -3.17 13.44
N ASN A 59 -8.85 -2.09 12.68
CA ASN A 59 -9.71 -0.97 13.07
C ASN A 59 -11.19 -1.39 13.03
N ILE A 60 -11.88 -1.21 14.14
CA ILE A 60 -13.30 -1.53 14.32
C ILE A 60 -14.20 -0.29 14.35
N ASN A 61 -13.64 0.91 14.22
CA ASN A 61 -14.41 2.14 14.14
C ASN A 61 -15.03 2.30 12.73
N ILE A 62 -16.20 1.70 12.56
CA ILE A 62 -16.91 1.64 11.27
C ILE A 62 -17.26 3.05 10.78
N ASP A 63 -17.70 3.94 11.68
CA ASP A 63 -18.10 5.32 11.30
C ASP A 63 -16.92 6.10 10.74
N ALA A 64 -15.75 5.98 11.36
CA ALA A 64 -14.54 6.62 10.85
C ALA A 64 -14.11 6.02 9.49
N ILE A 65 -14.11 4.69 9.36
CA ILE A 65 -13.79 4.02 8.10
C ILE A 65 -14.77 4.43 7.01
N TYR A 66 -16.06 4.43 7.26
CA TYR A 66 -17.08 4.87 6.33
C TYR A 66 -16.84 6.32 5.88
N LYS A 67 -16.66 7.22 6.85
CA LYS A 67 -16.45 8.65 6.60
C LYS A 67 -15.21 8.91 5.75
N TYR A 68 -14.05 8.40 6.17
CA TYR A 68 -12.77 8.74 5.54
C TYR A 68 -12.43 7.88 4.31
N ASN A 69 -12.78 6.59 4.32
CA ASN A 69 -12.41 5.73 3.21
C ASN A 69 -13.46 5.71 2.09
N ILE A 70 -14.75 5.83 2.41
CA ILE A 70 -15.83 5.72 1.42
C ILE A 70 -16.33 7.11 1.04
N VAL A 71 -16.90 7.85 2.00
CA VAL A 71 -17.56 9.13 1.70
C VAL A 71 -16.56 10.12 1.11
N PHE A 72 -15.42 10.31 1.75
CA PHE A 72 -14.40 11.22 1.24
C PHE A 72 -13.91 10.84 -0.16
N SER A 73 -13.62 9.54 -0.41
CA SER A 73 -13.17 9.09 -1.72
C SER A 73 -14.20 9.36 -2.81
N ILE A 74 -15.47 9.00 -2.57
CA ILE A 74 -16.56 9.19 -3.54
C ILE A 74 -16.78 10.68 -3.82
N GLU A 75 -16.81 11.53 -2.79
CA GLU A 75 -16.99 12.97 -2.99
C GLU A 75 -15.80 13.61 -3.75
N LEU A 76 -14.59 13.16 -3.49
CA LEU A 76 -13.41 13.58 -4.26
C LEU A 76 -13.52 13.16 -5.72
N PHE A 77 -13.96 11.92 -5.98
CA PHE A 77 -14.12 11.38 -7.33
C PHE A 77 -15.24 12.07 -8.11
N LYS A 78 -16.34 12.45 -7.46
CA LYS A 78 -17.37 13.31 -8.06
C LYS A 78 -16.82 14.68 -8.50
N LYS A 79 -15.89 15.27 -7.72
CA LYS A 79 -15.17 16.48 -8.17
C LYS A 79 -14.29 16.20 -9.39
N ALA A 80 -13.58 15.06 -9.40
CA ALA A 80 -12.77 14.65 -10.54
C ALA A 80 -13.60 14.49 -11.82
N ILE A 81 -14.74 13.79 -11.75
CA ILE A 81 -15.69 13.63 -12.88
C ILE A 81 -16.14 15.00 -13.38
N LYS A 82 -16.66 15.85 -12.45
CA LYS A 82 -17.20 17.17 -12.79
C LYS A 82 -16.19 18.07 -13.51
N HIS A 83 -14.92 18.01 -13.12
CA HIS A 83 -13.84 18.87 -13.64
C HIS A 83 -12.90 18.15 -14.63
N LYS A 84 -13.25 16.92 -15.04
CA LYS A 84 -12.47 16.10 -15.98
C LYS A 84 -11.00 15.93 -15.55
N ILE A 85 -10.79 15.63 -14.27
CA ILE A 85 -9.45 15.46 -13.69
C ILE A 85 -9.11 13.98 -13.65
N PRO A 86 -7.99 13.54 -14.25
CA PRO A 86 -7.49 12.18 -14.12
C PRO A 86 -7.24 11.78 -12.66
N VAL A 87 -7.59 10.53 -12.30
CA VAL A 87 -7.44 9.99 -10.95
C VAL A 87 -6.59 8.74 -10.94
N LYS A 88 -5.65 8.66 -9.98
CA LYS A 88 -4.94 7.44 -9.60
C LYS A 88 -5.18 7.20 -8.11
N TYR A 89 -5.75 6.03 -7.75
CA TYR A 89 -6.11 5.79 -6.35
C TYR A 89 -5.61 4.45 -5.81
N ALA A 90 -5.36 4.44 -4.50
CA ALA A 90 -4.97 3.24 -3.76
C ALA A 90 -6.21 2.41 -3.41
N SER A 91 -6.33 1.23 -4.01
CA SER A 91 -7.11 0.12 -3.50
C SER A 91 -6.20 -0.84 -2.72
N SER A 92 -6.58 -2.09 -2.50
CA SER A 92 -5.82 -3.03 -1.68
C SER A 92 -6.09 -4.48 -2.05
N ALA A 93 -5.06 -5.33 -2.04
CA ALA A 93 -5.20 -6.78 -2.14
C ALA A 93 -6.02 -7.41 -1.00
N SER A 94 -6.27 -6.68 0.09
CA SER A 94 -7.15 -7.13 1.16
C SER A 94 -8.59 -7.40 0.72
N VAL A 95 -9.00 -6.85 -0.42
CA VAL A 95 -10.33 -7.09 -1.04
C VAL A 95 -10.56 -8.56 -1.38
N TYR A 96 -9.50 -9.33 -1.65
CA TYR A 96 -9.57 -10.75 -1.97
C TYR A 96 -9.76 -11.66 -0.75
N GLY A 97 -9.42 -11.19 0.45
CA GLY A 97 -9.51 -12.00 1.67
C GLY A 97 -8.64 -13.26 1.59
N THR A 98 -9.27 -14.43 1.74
CA THR A 98 -8.59 -15.73 1.62
C THR A 98 -8.61 -16.29 0.20
N GLU A 99 -9.33 -15.67 -0.69
CA GLU A 99 -9.46 -16.09 -2.09
C GLU A 99 -8.31 -15.50 -2.94
N LYS A 100 -8.10 -16.10 -4.10
CA LYS A 100 -7.11 -15.61 -5.05
C LYS A 100 -7.73 -14.64 -6.07
N ASP A 101 -8.89 -15.00 -6.58
CA ASP A 101 -9.51 -14.38 -7.76
C ASP A 101 -10.90 -13.80 -7.47
N LYS A 102 -11.37 -13.88 -6.21
CA LYS A 102 -12.72 -13.45 -5.82
C LYS A 102 -12.64 -12.38 -4.73
N ILE A 103 -13.49 -11.40 -4.85
CA ILE A 103 -13.67 -10.39 -3.81
C ILE A 103 -14.33 -11.03 -2.59
N ASN A 104 -13.62 -11.06 -1.47
CA ASN A 104 -14.05 -11.65 -0.21
C ASN A 104 -13.45 -10.91 1.00
N PRO A 105 -13.81 -9.63 1.24
CA PRO A 105 -13.19 -8.80 2.28
C PRO A 105 -13.42 -9.35 3.68
N LEU A 106 -12.33 -9.50 4.48
CA LEU A 106 -12.38 -10.09 5.82
C LEU A 106 -12.49 -9.08 6.98
N ASN A 107 -12.41 -7.79 6.68
CA ASN A 107 -12.44 -6.72 7.68
C ASN A 107 -13.02 -5.43 7.09
N TYR A 108 -13.33 -4.47 7.95
CA TYR A 108 -14.00 -3.22 7.53
C TYR A 108 -13.12 -2.35 6.61
N TYR A 109 -11.80 -2.38 6.77
CA TYR A 109 -10.90 -1.71 5.82
C TYR A 109 -11.02 -2.32 4.42
N ALA A 110 -10.91 -3.64 4.32
CA ALA A 110 -11.05 -4.36 3.05
C ALA A 110 -12.41 -4.09 2.41
N LEU A 111 -13.49 -4.13 3.21
CA LEU A 111 -14.84 -3.82 2.74
C LEU A 111 -14.93 -2.37 2.21
N SER A 112 -14.30 -1.41 2.88
CA SER A 112 -14.31 -0.02 2.41
C SER A 112 -13.61 0.15 1.06
N LYS A 113 -12.49 -0.54 0.84
CA LYS A 113 -11.79 -0.53 -0.46
C LYS A 113 -12.62 -1.21 -1.54
N THR A 114 -13.23 -2.35 -1.23
CA THR A 114 -14.17 -3.03 -2.12
C THR A 114 -15.34 -2.13 -2.53
N THR A 115 -15.92 -1.40 -1.59
CA THR A 115 -17.03 -0.47 -1.86
C THR A 115 -16.60 0.64 -2.83
N VAL A 116 -15.41 1.21 -2.64
CA VAL A 116 -14.88 2.23 -3.55
C VAL A 116 -14.59 1.65 -4.92
N ASP A 117 -13.99 0.45 -5.01
CA ASP A 117 -13.74 -0.24 -6.28
C ASP A 117 -15.04 -0.46 -7.07
N TYR A 118 -16.10 -0.97 -6.42
CA TYR A 118 -17.39 -1.15 -7.07
C TYR A 118 -18.00 0.18 -7.53
N TRP A 119 -17.98 1.21 -6.69
CA TRP A 119 -18.48 2.52 -7.07
C TRP A 119 -17.73 3.08 -8.29
N VAL A 120 -16.41 2.91 -8.35
CA VAL A 120 -15.60 3.32 -9.51
C VAL A 120 -15.99 2.53 -10.75
N MET A 121 -16.16 1.21 -10.66
CA MET A 121 -16.56 0.40 -11.81
C MET A 121 -17.92 0.77 -12.35
N ASP A 122 -18.88 1.07 -11.46
CA ASP A 122 -20.23 1.49 -11.86
C ASP A 122 -20.27 2.87 -12.54
N ASN A 123 -19.25 3.71 -12.32
CA ASN A 123 -19.18 5.07 -12.85
C ASN A 123 -17.95 5.28 -13.78
N ILE A 124 -17.28 4.23 -14.22
CA ILE A 124 -15.99 4.32 -14.92
C ILE A 124 -16.03 5.17 -16.18
N ASP A 125 -17.13 5.11 -16.91
CA ASP A 125 -17.36 5.85 -18.16
C ASP A 125 -17.59 7.36 -17.95
N GLU A 126 -17.86 7.79 -16.71
CA GLU A 126 -18.01 9.21 -16.38
C GLU A 126 -16.67 9.93 -16.15
N PHE A 127 -15.60 9.16 -15.87
CA PHE A 127 -14.27 9.72 -15.65
C PHE A 127 -13.57 10.08 -16.96
N GLU A 128 -12.82 11.17 -16.96
CA GLU A 128 -11.83 11.45 -18.01
C GLU A 128 -10.78 10.33 -18.07
N HIS A 129 -10.26 9.92 -16.91
CA HIS A 129 -9.38 8.77 -16.76
C HIS A 129 -9.29 8.39 -15.28
N ILE A 130 -9.42 7.10 -14.95
CA ILE A 130 -9.27 6.62 -13.59
C ILE A 130 -8.52 5.29 -13.54
N GLN A 131 -7.53 5.22 -12.66
CA GLN A 131 -6.79 4.00 -12.38
C GLN A 131 -6.79 3.71 -10.88
N GLY A 132 -7.37 2.57 -10.50
CA GLY A 132 -7.28 2.01 -9.17
C GLY A 132 -6.17 0.96 -9.11
N PHE A 133 -5.42 0.96 -8.03
CA PHE A 133 -4.35 -0.04 -7.84
C PHE A 133 -4.58 -0.79 -6.53
N ARG A 134 -4.84 -2.09 -6.62
CA ARG A 134 -4.89 -2.99 -5.48
C ARG A 134 -3.48 -3.30 -5.03
N TYR A 135 -2.98 -2.53 -4.06
CA TYR A 135 -1.63 -2.72 -3.54
C TYR A 135 -1.54 -4.02 -2.76
N PHE A 136 -0.52 -4.80 -3.08
CA PHE A 136 -0.16 -6.00 -2.32
C PHE A 136 0.71 -5.62 -1.11
N ASN A 137 1.56 -6.50 -0.61
CA ASN A 137 2.31 -6.24 0.62
C ASN A 137 3.43 -5.20 0.39
N VAL A 138 3.09 -3.92 0.50
CA VAL A 138 4.04 -2.81 0.29
C VAL A 138 5.02 -2.73 1.44
N TYR A 139 6.32 -2.68 1.11
CA TYR A 139 7.41 -2.54 2.07
C TYR A 139 8.42 -1.48 1.64
N GLY A 140 9.20 -0.97 2.60
CA GLY A 140 10.28 -0.02 2.33
C GLY A 140 10.62 0.86 3.53
N SER A 141 11.52 1.83 3.32
CA SER A 141 11.89 2.80 4.36
C SER A 141 10.72 3.72 4.70
N GLY A 142 10.61 4.14 5.96
CA GLY A 142 9.57 5.08 6.42
C GLY A 142 8.30 4.41 6.96
N GLU A 143 8.34 3.11 7.27
CA GLU A 143 7.21 2.40 7.87
C GLU A 143 7.09 2.56 9.40
N GLU A 144 7.98 3.30 10.05
CA GLU A 144 8.06 3.40 11.52
C GLU A 144 6.73 3.86 12.14
N SER A 145 6.05 4.79 11.48
CA SER A 145 4.74 5.30 11.95
C SER A 145 3.61 4.28 11.91
N LYS A 146 3.78 3.16 11.18
CA LYS A 146 2.80 2.08 11.09
C LYS A 146 2.85 1.12 12.28
N GLY A 147 3.92 1.11 13.07
CA GLY A 147 4.09 0.23 14.23
C GLY A 147 3.84 -1.24 13.85
N LEU A 148 2.91 -1.91 14.54
CA LEU A 148 2.56 -3.32 14.26
C LEU A 148 1.89 -3.56 12.90
N MET A 149 1.47 -2.51 12.19
CA MET A 149 0.91 -2.60 10.84
C MET A 149 1.98 -2.46 9.75
N ALA A 150 3.24 -2.30 10.11
CA ALA A 150 4.36 -2.32 9.16
C ALA A 150 4.50 -3.70 8.50
N SER A 151 5.14 -3.74 7.35
CA SER A 151 5.45 -5.00 6.67
C SER A 151 6.33 -5.91 7.54
N LEU A 152 6.22 -7.22 7.36
CA LEU A 152 7.11 -8.16 8.07
C LEU A 152 8.59 -7.96 7.68
N VAL A 153 8.88 -7.40 6.50
CA VAL A 153 10.24 -7.00 6.12
C VAL A 153 10.78 -5.97 7.11
N SER A 154 10.03 -4.89 7.37
CA SER A 154 10.43 -3.84 8.31
C SER A 154 10.42 -4.34 9.76
N GLN A 155 9.39 -5.09 10.17
CA GLN A 155 9.30 -5.61 11.54
C GLN A 155 10.48 -6.54 11.89
N PHE A 156 10.82 -7.50 11.01
CA PHE A 156 11.95 -8.40 11.24
C PHE A 156 13.29 -7.65 11.23
N TRP A 157 13.43 -6.64 10.36
CA TRP A 157 14.61 -5.77 10.36
C TRP A 157 14.76 -5.07 11.70
N TRP A 158 13.72 -4.45 12.23
CA TRP A 158 13.76 -3.76 13.53
C TRP A 158 14.01 -4.70 14.70
N GLN A 159 13.42 -5.91 14.70
CA GLN A 159 13.69 -6.94 15.70
C GLN A 159 15.18 -7.30 15.70
N ALA A 160 15.75 -7.59 14.53
CA ALA A 160 17.15 -7.93 14.37
C ALA A 160 18.06 -6.82 14.90
N GLN A 161 17.75 -5.56 14.60
CA GLN A 161 18.52 -4.39 15.09
C GLN A 161 18.43 -4.19 16.61
N ALA A 162 17.26 -4.39 17.18
CA ALA A 162 17.01 -4.11 18.60
C ALA A 162 17.51 -5.23 19.53
N THR A 163 17.41 -6.49 19.11
CA THR A 163 17.57 -7.65 20.01
C THR A 163 18.52 -8.71 19.48
N GLN A 164 19.01 -8.62 18.25
CA GLN A 164 19.72 -9.68 17.53
C GLN A 164 18.90 -10.97 17.39
N LEU A 165 17.57 -10.86 17.48
CA LEU A 165 16.63 -11.95 17.28
C LEU A 165 15.60 -11.57 16.21
N VAL A 166 15.13 -12.57 15.47
CA VAL A 166 14.01 -12.45 14.53
C VAL A 166 12.99 -13.52 14.88
N HIS A 167 11.73 -13.14 15.01
CA HIS A 167 10.65 -14.00 15.47
C HIS A 167 9.63 -14.31 14.35
N PRO A 168 9.93 -15.22 13.41
CA PRO A 168 8.91 -15.76 12.54
C PRO A 168 7.91 -16.59 13.35
N PHE A 169 6.64 -16.62 12.93
CA PHE A 169 5.68 -17.51 13.58
C PHE A 169 5.79 -18.94 13.01
N GLU A 170 5.37 -19.91 13.79
CA GLU A 170 5.28 -21.32 13.35
C GLU A 170 4.38 -21.43 12.11
N GLY A 171 4.81 -22.17 11.09
CA GLY A 171 4.11 -22.29 9.79
C GLY A 171 4.32 -21.06 8.87
N SER A 172 5.28 -20.19 9.17
CA SER A 172 5.58 -19.01 8.34
C SER A 172 6.17 -19.37 6.95
N ASP A 173 6.68 -20.59 6.78
CA ASP A 173 7.14 -21.15 5.50
C ASP A 173 5.98 -21.44 4.52
N GLU A 174 4.78 -21.72 5.05
CA GLU A 174 3.57 -21.94 4.27
C GLU A 174 2.84 -20.63 3.91
N VAL A 175 3.23 -19.51 4.51
CA VAL A 175 2.60 -18.20 4.27
C VAL A 175 3.36 -17.44 3.19
N LEU A 176 2.76 -17.37 2.01
CA LEU A 176 3.31 -16.71 0.83
C LEU A 176 2.68 -15.32 0.63
N ARG A 177 3.52 -14.30 0.51
CA ARG A 177 3.12 -12.91 0.29
C ARG A 177 3.77 -12.35 -0.96
N ASP A 178 3.00 -11.67 -1.76
CA ASP A 178 3.53 -10.85 -2.84
C ASP A 178 3.96 -9.50 -2.26
N TYR A 179 5.26 -9.32 -2.17
CA TYR A 179 5.88 -8.11 -1.60
C TYR A 179 6.30 -7.17 -2.72
N VAL A 180 5.84 -5.92 -2.67
CA VAL A 180 6.23 -4.88 -3.62
C VAL A 180 6.95 -3.74 -2.91
N TRP A 181 8.12 -3.35 -3.42
CA TRP A 181 8.85 -2.23 -2.88
C TRP A 181 8.14 -0.90 -3.19
N VAL A 182 8.03 -0.02 -2.19
CA VAL A 182 7.30 1.25 -2.31
C VAL A 182 7.84 2.15 -3.42
N GLY A 183 9.14 2.10 -3.70
CA GLY A 183 9.75 2.88 -4.80
C GLY A 183 9.26 2.42 -6.17
N ASP A 184 9.17 1.10 -6.41
CA ASP A 184 8.61 0.56 -7.65
C ASP A 184 7.12 0.89 -7.76
N LEU A 185 6.37 0.71 -6.68
CA LEU A 185 4.96 1.04 -6.63
C LEU A 185 4.71 2.49 -7.07
N VAL A 186 5.38 3.46 -6.45
CA VAL A 186 5.19 4.88 -6.76
C VAL A 186 5.57 5.19 -8.21
N LYS A 187 6.69 4.64 -8.68
CA LYS A 187 7.14 4.79 -10.07
C LYS A 187 6.10 4.26 -11.06
N ILE A 188 5.60 3.04 -10.82
CA ILE A 188 4.59 2.41 -11.68
C ILE A 188 3.31 3.24 -11.70
N VAL A 189 2.80 3.63 -10.54
CA VAL A 189 1.57 4.45 -10.45
C VAL A 189 1.72 5.75 -11.21
N LEU A 190 2.85 6.46 -11.05
CA LEU A 190 3.09 7.73 -11.74
C LEU A 190 3.20 7.56 -13.25
N GLN A 191 3.86 6.51 -13.72
CA GLN A 191 4.21 6.31 -15.13
C GLN A 191 3.18 5.48 -15.91
N ASN A 192 2.22 4.83 -15.24
CA ASN A 192 1.25 3.98 -15.92
C ASN A 192 0.34 4.78 -16.85
N THR A 193 0.30 4.37 -18.12
CA THR A 193 -0.49 4.97 -19.21
C THR A 193 -1.59 4.04 -19.72
N ALA A 194 -1.85 2.92 -19.05
CA ALA A 194 -2.98 2.04 -19.38
C ALA A 194 -4.32 2.81 -19.32
N GLY A 195 -5.36 2.29 -19.94
CA GLY A 195 -6.71 2.85 -19.89
C GLY A 195 -7.28 2.89 -18.48
N SER A 196 -8.49 3.42 -18.33
CA SER A 196 -9.24 3.37 -17.07
C SER A 196 -9.47 1.93 -16.64
N GLY A 197 -9.32 1.65 -15.34
CA GLY A 197 -9.48 0.31 -14.80
C GLY A 197 -8.97 0.15 -13.38
N ILE A 198 -9.09 -1.06 -12.84
CA ILE A 198 -8.56 -1.44 -11.54
C ILE A 198 -7.54 -2.56 -11.76
N PHE A 199 -6.33 -2.36 -11.30
CA PHE A 199 -5.17 -3.21 -11.54
C PHE A 199 -4.61 -3.75 -10.24
N ASP A 200 -4.17 -4.99 -10.22
CA ASP A 200 -3.34 -5.48 -9.12
C ASP A 200 -1.95 -4.86 -9.21
N LEU A 201 -1.36 -4.50 -8.07
CA LEU A 201 0.00 -3.99 -8.01
C LEU A 201 0.79 -4.68 -6.90
N GLY A 202 1.42 -5.75 -7.28
CA GLY A 202 2.43 -6.55 -6.59
C GLY A 202 3.59 -6.82 -7.53
N THR A 203 4.24 -7.94 -7.38
CA THR A 203 5.31 -8.40 -8.28
C THR A 203 4.91 -9.62 -9.12
N GLY A 204 3.82 -10.31 -8.75
CA GLY A 204 3.46 -11.61 -9.29
C GLY A 204 4.39 -12.75 -8.81
N GLN A 205 5.30 -12.48 -7.86
CA GLN A 205 6.32 -13.42 -7.36
C GLN A 205 6.28 -13.48 -5.83
N PRO A 206 5.38 -14.27 -5.24
CA PRO A 206 5.22 -14.32 -3.79
C PRO A 206 6.45 -14.97 -3.12
N THR A 207 6.80 -14.44 -1.96
CA THR A 207 7.90 -14.93 -1.10
C THR A 207 7.32 -15.36 0.25
N SER A 208 7.84 -16.45 0.84
CA SER A 208 7.37 -16.89 2.15
C SER A 208 7.85 -15.95 3.27
N VAL A 209 7.05 -15.85 4.33
CA VAL A 209 7.40 -15.09 5.53
C VAL A 209 8.69 -15.62 6.17
N ASP A 210 8.87 -16.95 6.19
CA ASP A 210 10.11 -17.59 6.66
C ASP A 210 11.33 -17.18 5.82
N THR A 211 11.18 -17.13 4.48
CA THR A 211 12.27 -16.66 3.59
C THR A 211 12.68 -15.23 3.93
N VAL A 212 11.75 -14.32 4.17
CA VAL A 212 12.06 -12.94 4.58
C VAL A 212 12.83 -12.92 5.90
N ALA A 213 12.37 -13.70 6.91
CA ALA A 213 13.04 -13.80 8.20
C ALA A 213 14.48 -14.33 8.05
N ARG A 214 14.69 -15.36 7.24
CA ARG A 214 16.04 -15.93 6.96
C ARG A 214 16.95 -14.95 6.25
N LEU A 215 16.48 -14.23 5.24
CA LEU A 215 17.26 -13.21 4.54
C LEU A 215 17.76 -12.12 5.51
N ILE A 216 16.91 -11.67 6.42
CA ILE A 216 17.27 -10.68 7.44
C ILE A 216 18.25 -11.27 8.47
N SER A 217 17.99 -12.49 8.93
CA SER A 217 18.90 -13.20 9.84
C SER A 217 20.31 -13.35 9.23
N LEU A 218 20.39 -13.77 7.97
CA LEU A 218 21.67 -13.90 7.24
C LEU A 218 22.37 -12.55 7.08
N LYS A 219 21.63 -11.47 6.77
CA LYS A 219 22.19 -10.11 6.59
C LYS A 219 22.73 -9.54 7.90
N THR A 220 22.04 -9.78 9.02
CA THR A 220 22.34 -9.15 10.32
C THR A 220 23.14 -10.01 11.29
N GLY A 221 23.26 -11.31 11.03
CA GLY A 221 23.81 -12.29 11.97
C GLY A 221 22.85 -12.65 13.11
N SER A 222 21.58 -12.22 13.07
CA SER A 222 20.59 -12.45 14.12
C SER A 222 20.13 -13.91 14.15
N SER A 223 19.74 -14.39 15.33
CA SER A 223 19.18 -15.72 15.51
C SER A 223 17.69 -15.75 15.16
N LEU A 224 17.24 -16.83 14.53
CA LEU A 224 15.80 -17.10 14.31
C LEU A 224 15.23 -17.80 15.54
N VAL A 225 14.17 -17.23 16.13
CA VAL A 225 13.46 -17.81 17.28
C VAL A 225 11.97 -17.81 16.95
N PRO A 226 11.45 -18.91 16.40
CA PRO A 226 10.03 -19.03 16.07
C PRO A 226 9.13 -18.80 17.28
N ILE A 227 7.97 -18.18 17.05
CA ILE A 227 6.91 -17.97 18.05
C ILE A 227 5.63 -18.67 17.59
N PRO A 228 4.72 -19.03 18.51
CA PRO A 228 3.43 -19.57 18.12
C PRO A 228 2.66 -18.62 17.20
N PHE A 229 1.90 -19.19 16.24
CA PHE A 229 1.05 -18.37 15.38
C PHE A 229 0.05 -17.56 16.23
N PRO A 230 -0.09 -16.21 15.99
CA PRO A 230 -0.95 -15.35 16.79
C PRO A 230 -2.42 -15.82 16.77
N PRO A 231 -3.01 -16.22 17.91
CA PRO A 231 -4.35 -16.83 17.93
C PRO A 231 -5.46 -15.93 17.38
N HIS A 232 -5.35 -14.61 17.55
CA HIS A 232 -6.32 -13.62 17.09
C HIS A 232 -6.38 -13.47 15.57
N LEU A 233 -5.36 -13.95 14.85
CA LEU A 233 -5.30 -13.95 13.38
C LEU A 233 -5.86 -15.23 12.76
N LYS A 234 -6.09 -16.27 13.54
CA LYS A 234 -6.56 -17.56 13.04
C LYS A 234 -7.92 -17.41 12.33
N GLY A 235 -8.00 -17.88 11.10
CA GLY A 235 -9.20 -17.78 10.25
C GLY A 235 -9.45 -16.39 9.62
N LYS A 236 -8.62 -15.39 9.93
CA LYS A 236 -8.72 -14.03 9.38
C LYS A 236 -7.44 -13.59 8.66
N TYR A 237 -6.47 -14.47 8.56
CA TYR A 237 -5.16 -14.19 7.97
C TYR A 237 -5.09 -14.70 6.54
N GLN A 238 -4.59 -13.88 5.64
CA GLN A 238 -4.33 -14.30 4.27
C GLN A 238 -3.06 -15.16 4.25
N TYR A 239 -3.16 -16.44 3.95
CA TYR A 239 -1.99 -17.33 3.84
C TYR A 239 -1.28 -17.22 2.50
N TYR A 240 -1.98 -16.79 1.47
CA TYR A 240 -1.44 -16.66 0.12
C TYR A 240 -1.92 -15.38 -0.53
N THR A 241 -0.99 -14.60 -1.10
CA THR A 241 -1.30 -13.46 -1.96
C THR A 241 -0.39 -13.47 -3.19
N ILE A 242 -0.95 -13.21 -4.36
CA ILE A 242 -0.24 -13.03 -5.62
C ILE A 242 -1.02 -12.06 -6.49
N ALA A 243 -0.34 -11.06 -7.04
CA ALA A 243 -0.90 -10.09 -7.95
C ALA A 243 -1.02 -10.68 -9.37
N ASP A 244 -2.10 -10.35 -10.07
CA ASP A 244 -2.18 -10.51 -11.50
C ASP A 244 -1.46 -9.33 -12.17
N MET A 245 -0.25 -9.59 -12.66
CA MET A 245 0.61 -8.58 -13.29
C MET A 245 0.65 -8.69 -14.81
N ASP A 246 -0.33 -9.36 -15.44
CA ASP A 246 -0.41 -9.52 -16.90
C ASP A 246 -0.44 -8.18 -17.66
N TRP A 247 -0.90 -7.12 -17.00
CA TRP A 247 -0.93 -5.77 -17.54
C TRP A 247 0.44 -5.04 -17.52
N LEU A 248 1.46 -5.59 -16.80
CA LEU A 248 2.79 -4.97 -16.65
C LEU A 248 3.92 -6.05 -16.69
N LYS A 249 3.97 -6.85 -17.75
CA LYS A 249 4.85 -8.05 -17.85
C LYS A 249 6.34 -7.75 -17.84
N ASP A 250 6.77 -6.63 -18.39
CA ASP A 250 8.19 -6.33 -18.64
C ASP A 250 8.84 -5.46 -17.56
N TYR A 251 8.18 -5.27 -16.41
CA TYR A 251 8.74 -4.46 -15.34
C TYR A 251 9.69 -5.29 -14.45
N ASN A 252 10.90 -4.75 -14.24
CA ASN A 252 11.90 -5.38 -13.40
C ASN A 252 11.80 -4.86 -11.96
N PHE A 253 11.11 -5.61 -11.11
CA PHE A 253 10.89 -5.26 -9.71
C PHE A 253 12.14 -5.45 -8.86
N LEU A 254 12.35 -4.54 -7.89
CA LEU A 254 13.31 -4.75 -6.82
C LEU A 254 12.81 -5.87 -5.90
N THR A 255 13.53 -6.97 -5.86
CA THR A 255 13.19 -8.10 -4.99
C THR A 255 13.42 -7.80 -3.51
N VAL A 256 12.71 -8.52 -2.62
CA VAL A 256 12.93 -8.42 -1.16
C VAL A 256 14.40 -8.69 -0.81
N LYS A 257 15.03 -9.67 -1.47
CA LYS A 257 16.45 -9.99 -1.26
C LYS A 257 17.35 -8.81 -1.61
N GLU A 258 17.20 -8.25 -2.81
CA GLU A 258 18.01 -7.11 -3.26
C GLU A 258 17.82 -5.88 -2.38
N TYR A 259 16.59 -5.65 -1.90
CA TYR A 259 16.31 -4.57 -0.94
C TYR A 259 17.05 -4.79 0.38
N ILE A 260 16.95 -5.99 0.98
CA ILE A 260 17.64 -6.33 2.23
C ILE A 260 19.17 -6.22 2.06
N ASP A 261 19.71 -6.65 0.91
CA ASP A 261 21.14 -6.54 0.63
C ASP A 261 21.64 -5.08 0.63
N ARG A 262 20.78 -4.11 0.25
CA ARG A 262 21.08 -2.67 0.25
C ARG A 262 20.93 -2.00 1.62
N LEU A 263 20.30 -2.64 2.59
CA LEU A 263 20.15 -2.08 3.94
C LEU A 263 21.51 -2.03 4.65
N ASN A 264 21.81 -0.87 5.24
CA ASN A 264 23.05 -0.67 6.00
C ASN A 264 22.88 -1.17 7.43
N LEU A 265 23.87 -1.93 7.91
CA LEU A 265 23.95 -2.30 9.32
C LEU A 265 24.37 -1.07 10.15
N PRO A 266 23.76 -0.82 11.34
CA PRO A 266 24.21 0.23 12.22
C PRO A 266 25.68 -0.02 12.63
N GLY A 267 26.54 0.96 12.42
CA GLY A 267 27.97 0.90 12.77
C GLY A 267 28.94 0.75 11.61
N HIS A 268 28.49 0.51 10.39
CA HIS A 268 29.33 0.64 9.19
C HIS A 268 29.11 2.04 8.58
N ALA A 269 29.86 3.04 9.07
CA ALA A 269 30.02 4.29 8.32
C ALA A 269 30.55 3.94 6.93
N LEU A 270 29.97 4.55 5.89
CA LEU A 270 30.45 4.45 4.53
C LEU A 270 31.96 4.65 4.50
N VAL A 271 32.71 3.62 4.16
CA VAL A 271 34.03 3.81 3.59
C VAL A 271 33.77 4.37 2.19
N ASN A 272 34.11 5.65 2.01
CA ASN A 272 33.98 6.45 0.79
C ASN A 272 34.52 5.72 -0.45
#